data_283d4036d132eaa6da3e3552cf904285
#
_entry.id   283d4036d132eaa6da3e3552cf904285
#
_cell.length_a   1.000
_cell.length_b   1.000
_cell.length_c   1.000
_cell.angle_alpha   90.00
_cell.angle_beta   90.00
_cell.angle_gamma   90.00
#
_symmetry.space_group_name_H-M   'P 1'
#
loop_
_entity.id
_entity.type
_entity.pdbx_description
1 polymer ?
#
loop_
_entity_poly.entity_id
_entity_poly.type
_entity_poly.pdbx_seq_one_letter_code
_entity_poly.pdbx_strand_id
1 'polypeptide(L)'
;VVKHLSGFGCRILSYSLYEDEEVKKYAQYVSFDELIRQSDIITLHVPGNAENTHLIDSVAFEKMKDGVIIVNTARGLIIDTQALIQSLKNGKVGFAALDTFEGEAGLYYLNKEGEKLDNDNMALLKSFPNVILSPHMAFYTEQTVSDMVENSIRGLLGVDGEGSELEV
;
A
#
# COMPACT_ATOMS: atom_id res chain seq x y z
N VAL A 1 5.03 1.82 11.15
CA VAL A 1 3.89 2.73 10.95
C VAL A 1 3.16 2.97 12.26
N VAL A 2 2.55 1.96 12.93
CA VAL A 2 1.72 2.14 14.14
C VAL A 2 2.44 2.90 15.26
N LYS A 3 3.73 2.58 15.53
CA LYS A 3 4.55 3.28 16.52
C LYS A 3 4.73 4.77 16.21
N HIS A 4 4.87 5.15 14.95
CA HIS A 4 4.97 6.56 14.56
C HIS A 4 3.63 7.27 14.66
N LEU A 5 2.54 6.60 14.24
CA LEU A 5 1.19 7.17 14.30
C LEU A 5 0.70 7.37 15.72
N SER A 6 1.14 6.57 16.70
CA SER A 6 0.73 6.73 18.10
C SER A 6 1.11 8.10 18.69
N GLY A 7 2.16 8.74 18.15
CA GLY A 7 2.57 10.08 18.56
C GLY A 7 1.60 11.20 18.15
N PHE A 8 0.68 10.93 17.22
CA PHE A 8 -0.31 11.92 16.77
C PHE A 8 -1.61 11.92 17.59
N GLY A 9 -1.75 11.03 18.58
CA GLY A 9 -2.94 10.94 19.43
C GLY A 9 -4.18 10.42 18.70
N CYS A 10 -4.05 9.81 17.54
CA CYS A 10 -5.16 9.17 16.81
C CYS A 10 -5.45 7.77 17.37
N ARG A 11 -6.70 7.31 17.21
CA ARG A 11 -7.08 5.92 17.46
C ARG A 11 -6.56 5.06 16.31
N ILE A 12 -5.79 4.03 16.63
CA ILE A 12 -5.19 3.13 15.65
C ILE A 12 -5.90 1.77 15.72
N LEU A 13 -6.46 1.33 14.60
CA LEU A 13 -7.02 0.00 14.41
C LEU A 13 -6.07 -0.81 13.53
N SER A 14 -5.92 -2.08 13.83
CA SER A 14 -5.10 -3.01 13.05
C SER A 14 -5.91 -4.25 12.66
N TYR A 15 -5.67 -4.76 11.47
CA TYR A 15 -6.14 -6.06 11.01
C TYR A 15 -4.96 -6.84 10.43
N SER A 16 -4.79 -8.05 10.86
CA SER A 16 -3.83 -9.01 10.31
C SER A 16 -4.32 -10.43 10.60
N LEU A 17 -3.90 -11.41 9.80
CA LEU A 17 -4.12 -12.82 10.07
C LEU A 17 -3.39 -13.29 11.34
N TYR A 18 -2.25 -12.67 11.62
CA TYR A 18 -1.44 -12.93 12.82
C TYR A 18 -1.30 -11.64 13.60
N GLU A 19 -1.60 -11.69 14.90
CA GLU A 19 -1.45 -10.55 15.80
C GLU A 19 -0.01 -10.48 16.33
N ASP A 20 0.53 -9.27 16.33
CA ASP A 20 1.86 -8.97 16.85
C ASP A 20 1.73 -8.24 18.19
N GLU A 21 2.39 -8.75 19.23
CA GLU A 21 2.37 -8.16 20.58
C GLU A 21 2.98 -6.75 20.62
N GLU A 22 3.94 -6.43 19.74
CA GLU A 22 4.46 -5.07 19.64
C GLU A 22 3.43 -4.11 19.05
N VAL A 23 2.66 -4.56 18.07
CA VAL A 23 1.56 -3.77 17.47
C VAL A 23 0.45 -3.51 18.49
N LYS A 24 0.11 -4.49 19.34
CA LYS A 24 -0.91 -4.37 20.41
C LYS A 24 -0.61 -3.24 21.40
N LYS A 25 0.63 -2.84 21.56
CA LYS A 25 1.01 -1.71 22.42
C LYS A 25 0.50 -0.36 21.91
N TYR A 26 0.20 -0.25 20.61
CA TYR A 26 -0.13 1.00 19.93
C TYR A 26 -1.46 0.97 19.20
N ALA A 27 -1.97 -0.21 18.88
CA ALA A 27 -3.17 -0.39 18.06
C ALA A 27 -4.10 -1.45 18.65
N GLN A 28 -5.38 -1.29 18.40
CA GLN A 28 -6.39 -2.28 18.72
C GLN A 28 -6.60 -3.20 17.51
N TYR A 29 -6.42 -4.50 17.65
CA TYR A 29 -6.81 -5.47 16.63
C TYR A 29 -8.33 -5.60 16.56
N VAL A 30 -8.84 -5.56 15.34
CA VAL A 30 -10.27 -5.66 15.03
C VAL A 30 -10.47 -6.51 13.79
N SER A 31 -11.71 -6.89 13.48
CA SER A 31 -12.02 -7.54 12.20
C SER A 31 -11.79 -6.59 11.02
N PHE A 32 -11.59 -7.15 9.82
CA PHE A 32 -11.46 -6.37 8.60
C PHE A 32 -12.69 -5.48 8.36
N ASP A 33 -13.89 -6.03 8.54
CA ASP A 33 -15.16 -5.28 8.37
C ASP A 33 -15.25 -4.09 9.35
N GLU A 34 -14.83 -4.29 10.59
CA GLU A 34 -14.81 -3.24 11.59
C GLU A 34 -13.77 -2.15 11.25
N LEU A 35 -12.56 -2.55 10.82
CA LEU A 35 -11.52 -1.62 10.42
C LEU A 35 -12.00 -0.69 9.31
N ILE A 36 -12.52 -1.24 8.22
CA ILE A 36 -12.93 -0.43 7.07
C ILE A 36 -14.10 0.50 7.37
N ARG A 37 -15.04 0.10 8.25
CA ARG A 37 -16.17 0.93 8.66
C ARG A 37 -15.80 2.08 9.59
N GLN A 38 -14.79 1.90 10.43
CA GLN A 38 -14.46 2.88 11.48
C GLN A 38 -13.31 3.80 11.11
N SER A 39 -12.52 3.47 10.11
CA SER A 39 -11.31 4.23 9.76
C SER A 39 -11.63 5.47 8.92
N ASP A 40 -10.96 6.56 9.23
CA ASP A 40 -10.91 7.77 8.41
C ASP A 40 -9.75 7.71 7.41
N ILE A 41 -8.68 7.00 7.78
CA ILE A 41 -7.48 6.75 6.95
C ILE A 41 -7.18 5.26 7.00
N ILE A 42 -6.99 4.64 5.85
CA ILE A 42 -6.60 3.22 5.73
C ILE A 42 -5.26 3.15 5.01
N THR A 43 -4.28 2.51 5.63
CA THR A 43 -2.96 2.26 5.04
C THR A 43 -2.72 0.76 4.91
N LEU A 44 -2.24 0.31 3.75
CA LEU A 44 -2.11 -1.09 3.39
C LEU A 44 -0.66 -1.55 3.52
N HIS A 45 -0.45 -2.68 4.22
CA HIS A 45 0.87 -3.27 4.52
C HIS A 45 0.85 -4.81 4.41
N VAL A 46 -0.15 -5.37 3.74
CA VAL A 46 -0.27 -6.82 3.52
C VAL A 46 0.50 -7.25 2.27
N PRO A 47 0.96 -8.50 2.18
CA PRO A 47 1.65 -9.01 1.01
C PRO A 47 0.70 -9.06 -0.20
N GLY A 48 1.27 -8.93 -1.41
CA GLY A 48 0.55 -9.11 -2.66
C GLY A 48 0.56 -10.58 -3.08
N ASN A 49 -0.48 -11.30 -2.72
CA ASN A 49 -0.69 -12.70 -3.08
C ASN A 49 -2.13 -12.95 -3.55
N ALA A 50 -2.43 -14.18 -3.93
CA ALA A 50 -3.76 -14.54 -4.44
C ALA A 50 -4.89 -14.29 -3.40
N GLU A 51 -4.59 -14.45 -2.10
CA GLU A 51 -5.56 -14.28 -1.02
C GLU A 51 -5.90 -12.80 -0.79
N ASN A 52 -4.96 -11.90 -1.07
CA ASN A 52 -5.11 -10.46 -0.87
C ASN A 52 -5.44 -9.71 -2.17
N THR A 53 -5.59 -10.43 -3.30
CA THR A 53 -6.02 -9.81 -4.56
C THR A 53 -7.40 -9.22 -4.39
N HIS A 54 -7.52 -7.92 -4.69
CA HIS A 54 -8.74 -7.13 -4.54
C HIS A 54 -9.36 -7.21 -3.12
N LEU A 55 -8.50 -7.29 -2.09
CA LEU A 55 -8.94 -7.18 -0.69
C LEU A 55 -9.78 -5.91 -0.47
N ILE A 56 -9.43 -4.84 -1.18
CA ILE A 56 -10.20 -3.60 -1.25
C ILE A 56 -10.91 -3.56 -2.61
N ASP A 57 -12.07 -4.15 -2.64
CA ASP A 57 -13.00 -4.17 -3.78
C ASP A 57 -14.14 -3.14 -3.65
N SER A 58 -15.10 -3.17 -4.56
CA SER A 58 -16.25 -2.27 -4.53
C SER A 58 -17.09 -2.44 -3.26
N VAL A 59 -17.24 -3.67 -2.76
CA VAL A 59 -18.01 -3.96 -1.54
C VAL A 59 -17.30 -3.40 -0.30
N ALA A 60 -15.96 -3.49 -0.27
CA ALA A 60 -15.16 -2.89 0.79
C ALA A 60 -15.30 -1.36 0.78
N PHE A 61 -15.21 -0.72 -0.39
CA PHE A 61 -15.41 0.74 -0.51
C PHE A 61 -16.81 1.17 -0.06
N GLU A 62 -17.85 0.45 -0.42
CA GLU A 62 -19.21 0.78 0.02
C GLU A 62 -19.37 0.84 1.55
N LYS A 63 -18.64 -0.03 2.26
CA LYS A 63 -18.67 -0.12 3.73
C LYS A 63 -17.84 0.96 4.44
N MET A 64 -16.89 1.57 3.75
CA MET A 64 -16.03 2.62 4.32
C MET A 64 -16.82 3.89 4.62
N LYS A 65 -16.21 4.79 5.40
CA LYS A 65 -16.75 6.15 5.60
C LYS A 65 -16.66 6.94 4.29
N ASP A 66 -17.60 7.88 4.10
CA ASP A 66 -17.50 8.86 3.01
C ASP A 66 -16.32 9.79 3.25
N GLY A 67 -15.55 10.02 2.19
CA GLY A 67 -14.34 10.84 2.27
C GLY A 67 -13.12 10.12 2.84
N VAL A 68 -13.14 8.77 2.94
CA VAL A 68 -12.01 7.98 3.44
C VAL A 68 -10.73 8.29 2.67
N ILE A 69 -9.60 8.26 3.37
CA ILE A 69 -8.26 8.39 2.76
C ILE A 69 -7.64 7.00 2.64
N ILE A 70 -7.14 6.67 1.45
CA ILE A 70 -6.47 5.40 1.16
C ILE A 70 -4.99 5.63 0.89
N VAL A 71 -4.13 4.86 1.55
CA VAL A 71 -2.67 4.88 1.32
C VAL A 71 -2.21 3.46 0.97
N ASN A 72 -1.62 3.29 -0.21
CA ASN A 72 -1.08 2.01 -0.64
C ASN A 72 0.40 2.13 -1.02
N THR A 73 1.25 1.62 -0.15
CA THR A 73 2.69 1.45 -0.38
C THR A 73 3.09 -0.04 -0.36
N ALA A 74 2.11 -0.94 -0.44
CA ALA A 74 2.32 -2.38 -0.39
C ALA A 74 2.40 -2.96 -1.82
N ARG A 75 1.26 -3.38 -2.37
CA ARG A 75 1.17 -3.94 -3.74
C ARG A 75 -0.10 -3.46 -4.42
N GLY A 76 -0.01 -3.19 -5.73
CA GLY A 76 -1.12 -2.64 -6.52
C GLY A 76 -2.35 -3.55 -6.54
N LEU A 77 -2.14 -4.86 -6.69
CA LEU A 77 -3.22 -5.85 -6.79
C LEU A 77 -4.13 -5.96 -5.54
N ILE A 78 -3.76 -5.35 -4.41
CA ILE A 78 -4.57 -5.36 -3.19
C ILE A 78 -5.84 -4.52 -3.36
N ILE A 79 -5.80 -3.51 -4.21
CA ILE A 79 -6.93 -2.64 -4.51
C ILE A 79 -7.43 -2.92 -5.93
N ASP A 80 -8.70 -3.21 -6.10
CA ASP A 80 -9.36 -3.15 -7.40
C ASP A 80 -9.31 -1.70 -7.91
N THR A 81 -8.50 -1.46 -8.94
CA THR A 81 -8.27 -0.11 -9.47
C THR A 81 -9.54 0.49 -10.07
N GLN A 82 -10.42 -0.31 -10.67
CA GLN A 82 -11.68 0.19 -11.22
C GLN A 82 -12.64 0.62 -10.10
N ALA A 83 -12.73 -0.18 -9.03
CA ALA A 83 -13.52 0.17 -7.86
C ALA A 83 -12.99 1.44 -7.17
N LEU A 84 -11.66 1.61 -7.07
CA LEU A 84 -11.05 2.84 -6.55
C LEU A 84 -11.40 4.06 -7.40
N ILE A 85 -11.28 3.96 -8.73
CA ILE A 85 -11.60 5.05 -9.66
C ILE A 85 -13.08 5.47 -9.51
N GLN A 86 -14.00 4.51 -9.41
CA GLN A 86 -15.42 4.83 -9.18
C GLN A 86 -15.65 5.49 -7.82
N SER A 87 -14.95 5.03 -6.78
CA SER A 87 -15.04 5.58 -5.44
C SER A 87 -14.44 7.00 -5.33
N LEU A 88 -13.43 7.32 -6.13
CA LEU A 88 -12.91 8.68 -6.28
C LEU A 88 -13.92 9.59 -7.00
N LYS A 89 -14.55 9.10 -8.08
CA LYS A 89 -15.53 9.87 -8.86
C LYS A 89 -16.77 10.25 -8.05
N ASN A 90 -17.25 9.35 -7.20
CA ASN A 90 -18.47 9.58 -6.40
C ASN A 90 -18.18 10.21 -5.01
N GLY A 91 -16.91 10.47 -4.68
CA GLY A 91 -16.52 11.11 -3.43
C GLY A 91 -16.46 10.17 -2.23
N LYS A 92 -16.66 8.86 -2.42
CA LYS A 92 -16.49 7.86 -1.36
C LYS A 92 -15.06 7.85 -0.83
N VAL A 93 -14.07 7.90 -1.74
CA VAL A 93 -12.68 8.13 -1.43
C VAL A 93 -12.38 9.61 -1.60
N GLY A 94 -12.06 10.27 -0.48
CA GLY A 94 -11.72 11.70 -0.44
C GLY A 94 -10.30 11.99 -0.90
N PHE A 95 -9.37 11.04 -0.69
CA PHE A 95 -7.98 11.16 -1.11
C PHE A 95 -7.35 9.78 -1.28
N ALA A 96 -6.45 9.62 -2.26
CA ALA A 96 -5.65 8.41 -2.42
C ALA A 96 -4.16 8.76 -2.62
N ALA A 97 -3.28 8.08 -1.85
CA ALA A 97 -1.83 8.11 -2.02
C ALA A 97 -1.35 6.70 -2.39
N LEU A 98 -0.91 6.54 -3.63
CA LEU A 98 -0.58 5.26 -4.22
C LEU A 98 0.87 5.26 -4.68
N ASP A 99 1.72 4.46 -4.04
CA ASP A 99 3.05 4.18 -4.54
C ASP A 99 3.03 2.98 -5.49
N THR A 100 2.01 2.15 -5.35
CA THR A 100 1.74 0.98 -6.18
C THR A 100 0.30 0.99 -6.66
N PHE A 101 0.05 0.52 -7.89
CA PHE A 101 -1.29 0.32 -8.43
C PHE A 101 -1.33 -0.89 -9.35
N GLU A 102 -2.51 -1.46 -9.54
CA GLU A 102 -2.70 -2.62 -10.40
C GLU A 102 -2.37 -2.29 -11.86
N GLY A 103 -1.56 -3.15 -12.51
CA GLY A 103 -1.13 -2.93 -13.89
C GLY A 103 0.10 -2.03 -14.05
N GLU A 104 0.85 -1.76 -12.98
CA GLU A 104 2.10 -0.99 -13.02
C GLU A 104 3.29 -1.76 -13.63
N ALA A 105 3.17 -3.09 -13.77
CA ALA A 105 4.25 -3.92 -14.30
C ALA A 105 4.68 -3.45 -15.69
N GLY A 106 5.99 -3.23 -15.87
CA GLY A 106 6.57 -2.76 -17.12
C GLY A 106 6.42 -1.24 -17.39
N LEU A 107 5.86 -0.47 -16.44
CA LEU A 107 5.80 0.99 -16.56
C LEU A 107 6.98 1.69 -15.91
N TYR A 108 7.44 1.17 -14.78
CA TYR A 108 8.51 1.77 -13.99
C TYR A 108 9.84 1.03 -14.18
N TYR A 109 10.95 1.70 -13.89
CA TYR A 109 12.32 1.18 -13.96
C TYR A 109 12.79 0.77 -15.37
N LEU A 110 12.04 1.12 -16.41
CA LEU A 110 12.40 0.91 -17.81
C LEU A 110 12.53 2.25 -18.52
N ASN A 111 13.46 2.32 -19.46
CA ASN A 111 13.52 3.48 -20.34
C ASN A 111 12.32 3.44 -21.32
N LYS A 112 11.39 4.36 -21.11
CA LYS A 112 10.17 4.55 -21.91
C LYS A 112 10.17 5.87 -22.68
N GLU A 113 11.34 6.48 -22.82
CA GLU A 113 11.48 7.74 -23.55
C GLU A 113 11.04 7.57 -25.00
N GLY A 114 10.10 8.41 -25.44
CA GLY A 114 9.53 8.34 -26.79
C GLY A 114 8.47 7.26 -27.01
N GLU A 115 8.17 6.41 -26.02
CA GLU A 115 7.10 5.43 -26.10
C GLU A 115 5.77 5.98 -25.56
N LYS A 116 4.66 5.60 -26.20
CA LYS A 116 3.33 5.81 -25.62
C LYS A 116 3.15 4.88 -24.42
N LEU A 117 2.88 5.43 -23.26
CA LEU A 117 2.45 4.63 -22.10
C LEU A 117 0.98 4.25 -22.29
N ASP A 118 0.72 2.99 -22.59
CA ASP A 118 -0.62 2.46 -22.82
C ASP A 118 -1.22 1.93 -21.52
N ASN A 119 -1.55 2.86 -20.60
CA ASN A 119 -2.19 2.55 -19.33
C ASN A 119 -3.23 3.62 -18.98
N ASP A 120 -4.47 3.36 -19.38
CA ASP A 120 -5.58 4.28 -19.15
C ASP A 120 -5.87 4.52 -17.68
N ASN A 121 -5.69 3.49 -16.82
CA ASN A 121 -5.90 3.62 -15.39
C ASN A 121 -4.90 4.59 -14.76
N MET A 122 -3.62 4.50 -15.14
CA MET A 122 -2.61 5.44 -14.67
C MET A 122 -2.93 6.88 -15.11
N ALA A 123 -3.29 7.07 -16.39
CA ALA A 123 -3.64 8.38 -16.90
C ALA A 123 -4.84 8.97 -16.15
N LEU A 124 -5.86 8.15 -15.90
CA LEU A 124 -7.05 8.56 -15.18
C LEU A 124 -6.75 8.86 -13.70
N LEU A 125 -6.00 8.01 -12.99
CA LEU A 125 -5.59 8.25 -11.60
C LEU A 125 -4.80 9.56 -11.48
N LYS A 126 -3.88 9.83 -12.41
CA LYS A 126 -3.13 11.10 -12.44
C LYS A 126 -3.98 12.34 -12.72
N SER A 127 -5.15 12.18 -13.31
CA SER A 127 -6.06 13.30 -13.61
C SER A 127 -6.85 13.78 -12.40
N PHE A 128 -6.95 12.99 -11.32
CA PHE A 128 -7.66 13.38 -10.10
C PHE A 128 -6.83 14.34 -9.25
N PRO A 129 -7.36 15.49 -8.82
CA PRO A 129 -6.63 16.46 -8.00
C PRO A 129 -6.36 15.96 -6.57
N ASN A 130 -7.09 14.94 -6.13
CA ASN A 130 -7.01 14.30 -4.82
C ASN A 130 -6.33 12.93 -4.87
N VAL A 131 -5.48 12.67 -5.88
CA VAL A 131 -4.66 11.47 -5.98
C VAL A 131 -3.19 11.85 -6.08
N ILE A 132 -2.37 11.26 -5.22
CA ILE A 132 -0.91 11.23 -5.37
C ILE A 132 -0.55 9.84 -5.90
N LEU A 133 0.18 9.81 -7.01
CA LEU A 133 0.72 8.58 -7.61
C LEU A 133 2.24 8.72 -7.71
N SER A 134 2.98 7.94 -6.94
CA SER A 134 4.44 7.83 -7.00
C SER A 134 4.86 6.54 -7.73
N PRO A 135 6.05 6.52 -8.35
CA PRO A 135 6.43 5.44 -9.26
C PRO A 135 7.10 4.26 -8.52
N HIS A 136 6.41 3.66 -7.55
CA HIS A 136 6.88 2.53 -6.74
C HIS A 136 8.23 2.82 -6.08
N MET A 137 8.31 3.95 -5.38
CA MET A 137 9.54 4.48 -4.80
C MET A 137 9.50 4.65 -3.29
N ALA A 138 8.51 4.11 -2.59
CA ALA A 138 8.42 4.23 -1.12
C ALA A 138 9.64 3.62 -0.41
N PHE A 139 10.33 2.69 -1.05
CA PHE A 139 11.58 2.10 -0.56
C PHE A 139 12.80 3.02 -0.73
N TYR A 140 12.75 4.04 -1.59
CA TYR A 140 13.92 4.80 -2.04
C TYR A 140 14.41 5.79 -0.98
N THR A 141 14.97 5.23 0.08
CA THR A 141 15.69 5.96 1.12
C THR A 141 17.16 5.52 1.12
N GLU A 142 18.07 6.38 1.57
CA GLU A 142 19.49 6.07 1.63
C GLU A 142 19.75 4.76 2.40
N GLN A 143 19.11 4.59 3.56
CA GLN A 143 19.26 3.39 4.38
C GLN A 143 18.75 2.15 3.65
N THR A 144 17.54 2.18 3.11
CA THR A 144 16.95 1.00 2.44
C THR A 144 17.74 0.57 1.22
N VAL A 145 18.21 1.54 0.41
CA VAL A 145 19.05 1.23 -0.76
C VAL A 145 20.39 0.63 -0.33
N SER A 146 21.00 1.14 0.73
CA SER A 146 22.24 0.59 1.29
C SER A 146 22.01 -0.86 1.79
N ASP A 147 20.94 -1.09 2.54
CA ASP A 147 20.59 -2.42 3.07
C ASP A 147 20.30 -3.41 1.94
N MET A 148 19.61 -3.01 0.89
CA MET A 148 19.35 -3.86 -0.29
C MET A 148 20.64 -4.28 -0.98
N VAL A 149 21.59 -3.37 -1.17
CA VAL A 149 22.89 -3.66 -1.78
C VAL A 149 23.70 -4.59 -0.87
N GLU A 150 23.80 -4.27 0.42
CA GLU A 150 24.55 -5.09 1.39
C GLU A 150 24.00 -6.51 1.48
N ASN A 151 22.68 -6.67 1.63
CA ASN A 151 22.04 -7.98 1.71
C ASN A 151 22.21 -8.78 0.42
N SER A 152 22.15 -8.12 -0.75
CA SER A 152 22.40 -8.78 -2.03
C SER A 152 23.82 -9.31 -2.13
N ILE A 153 24.81 -8.54 -1.70
CA ILE A 153 26.22 -8.98 -1.68
C ILE A 153 26.42 -10.11 -0.68
N ARG A 154 25.86 -10.01 0.53
CA ARG A 154 25.93 -11.09 1.54
C ARG A 154 25.34 -12.40 1.03
N GLY A 155 24.15 -12.34 0.39
CA GLY A 155 23.51 -13.50 -0.21
C GLY A 155 24.36 -14.15 -1.30
N LEU A 156 25.02 -13.37 -2.17
CA LEU A 156 25.93 -13.88 -3.20
C LEU A 156 27.18 -14.55 -2.61
N LEU A 157 27.68 -14.06 -1.48
CA LEU A 157 28.86 -14.59 -0.80
C LEU A 157 28.54 -15.80 0.09
N GLY A 158 27.27 -16.19 0.25
CA GLY A 158 26.85 -17.27 1.15
C GLY A 158 27.09 -16.92 2.63
N VAL A 159 27.22 -15.66 2.97
CA VAL A 159 27.38 -15.20 4.35
C VAL A 159 25.98 -14.96 4.88
N ASP A 160 25.30 -16.02 5.33
CA ASP A 160 24.02 -15.91 6.01
C ASP A 160 24.18 -15.14 7.31
N GLY A 161 23.73 -13.92 7.32
CA GLY A 161 23.55 -13.17 8.57
C GLY A 161 22.44 -13.81 9.38
N GLU A 162 22.70 -14.11 10.63
CA GLU A 162 21.66 -14.47 11.60
C GLU A 162 20.58 -13.37 11.57
N GLY A 163 19.37 -13.75 11.16
CA GLY A 163 18.14 -12.98 11.40
C GLY A 163 17.78 -11.92 10.37
N SER A 164 17.35 -12.33 9.19
CA SER A 164 16.29 -11.63 8.49
C SER A 164 15.54 -12.65 7.62
N GLU A 165 14.42 -13.15 8.11
CA GLU A 165 13.40 -13.72 7.26
C GLU A 165 12.87 -12.57 6.39
N LEU A 166 13.46 -12.41 5.20
CA LEU A 166 12.85 -11.63 4.14
C LEU A 166 11.76 -12.51 3.54
N GLU A 167 10.56 -12.43 4.09
CA GLU A 167 9.36 -12.82 3.36
C GLU A 167 9.18 -11.84 2.20
N VAL A 168 9.42 -12.36 1.00
CA VAL A 168 9.16 -11.71 -0.28
C VAL A 168 7.68 -11.79 -0.62
#